data_609542fbf519e6b1330fda908fcfb6f9
#
_entry.id   609542fbf519e6b1330fda908fcfb6f9
#
_cell.length_a   1.000
_cell.length_b   1.000
_cell.length_c   1.000
_cell.angle_alpha   90.00
_cell.angle_beta   90.00
_cell.angle_gamma   90.00
#
_symmetry.space_group_name_H-M   'P 1'
#
loop_
_entity.id
_entity.type
_entity.pdbx_description
1 polymer ?
#
loop_
_entity_poly.entity_id
_entity_poly.type
_entity_poly.pdbx_seq_one_letter_code
_entity_poly.pdbx_strand_id
1 'polypeptide(L)'
;DNVIVSTGPLTSPALADAIRGLTGEEDLAFFDAIAPIVHRESIDMDKAWFQSRYDKVGPGGNGKDYINCPMDRQQYEDFIRALNEGDKGDFKEWEKSTPYFNGCLPIEVMAERGPETLRHGPMKPMGLTNSHNPTVKSYAVVQLRQDNALGTLFNMVGFQTKLKYAEQVRVFRTIPGLENAEFARLGGLH
;
A
#
# COMPACT_ATOMS: atom_id res chain seq x y z
N ASP A 1 20.52 -30.86 -11.12
CA ASP A 1 20.92 -29.55 -10.50
C ASP A 1 19.69 -28.71 -10.26
N ASN A 2 19.62 -28.01 -9.12
CA ASN A 2 18.55 -27.09 -8.83
C ASN A 2 18.91 -25.73 -9.40
N VAL A 3 17.98 -25.11 -10.13
CA VAL A 3 18.14 -23.77 -10.72
C VAL A 3 17.14 -22.81 -10.10
N ILE A 4 17.59 -21.63 -9.70
CA ILE A 4 16.74 -20.55 -9.20
C ILE A 4 16.78 -19.42 -10.22
N VAL A 5 15.59 -19.02 -10.73
CA VAL A 5 15.43 -17.84 -11.59
C VAL A 5 14.77 -16.75 -10.78
N SER A 6 15.46 -15.62 -10.57
CA SER A 6 14.98 -14.50 -9.73
C SER A 6 15.12 -13.15 -10.46
N THR A 7 14.49 -13.05 -11.62
CA THR A 7 14.56 -11.87 -12.51
C THR A 7 13.58 -10.76 -12.15
N GLY A 8 12.70 -11.01 -11.16
CA GLY A 8 11.74 -10.03 -10.65
C GLY A 8 10.53 -9.79 -11.58
N PRO A 9 9.72 -8.75 -11.28
CA PRO A 9 8.43 -8.54 -11.94
C PRO A 9 8.53 -8.09 -13.39
N LEU A 10 9.68 -7.59 -13.83
CA LEU A 10 9.91 -7.14 -15.21
C LEU A 10 10.66 -8.19 -16.07
N THR A 11 10.42 -9.45 -15.81
CA THR A 11 10.96 -10.57 -16.62
C THR A 11 10.52 -10.44 -18.08
N SER A 12 11.47 -10.57 -19.02
CA SER A 12 11.17 -10.47 -20.44
C SER A 12 10.18 -11.55 -20.89
N PRO A 13 9.32 -11.26 -21.89
CA PRO A 13 8.40 -12.26 -22.44
C PRO A 13 9.09 -13.54 -22.89
N ALA A 14 10.25 -13.43 -23.57
CA ALA A 14 11.00 -14.58 -24.04
C ALA A 14 11.49 -15.49 -22.91
N LEU A 15 11.93 -14.93 -21.76
CA LEU A 15 12.34 -15.70 -20.60
C LEU A 15 11.12 -16.30 -19.89
N ALA A 16 10.02 -15.57 -19.81
CA ALA A 16 8.77 -16.06 -19.25
C ALA A 16 8.25 -17.28 -20.03
N ASP A 17 8.28 -17.21 -21.36
CA ASP A 17 7.88 -18.32 -22.25
C ASP A 17 8.81 -19.55 -22.11
N ALA A 18 10.12 -19.32 -21.97
CA ALA A 18 11.08 -20.38 -21.72
C ALA A 18 10.81 -21.07 -20.36
N ILE A 19 10.50 -20.30 -19.31
CA ILE A 19 10.14 -20.84 -17.99
C ILE A 19 8.86 -21.66 -18.07
N ARG A 20 7.80 -21.16 -18.73
CA ARG A 20 6.55 -21.92 -18.95
C ARG A 20 6.81 -23.24 -19.67
N GLY A 21 7.65 -23.22 -20.70
CA GLY A 21 8.03 -24.44 -21.43
C GLY A 21 8.76 -25.47 -20.58
N LEU A 22 9.53 -25.04 -19.57
CA LEU A 22 10.25 -25.90 -18.65
C LEU A 22 9.41 -26.43 -17.50
N THR A 23 8.49 -25.59 -16.96
CA THR A 23 7.71 -25.93 -15.76
C THR A 23 6.35 -26.53 -16.08
N GLY A 24 5.82 -26.28 -17.28
CA GLY A 24 4.43 -26.62 -17.64
C GLY A 24 3.38 -25.74 -16.96
N GLU A 25 3.77 -24.67 -16.28
CA GLU A 25 2.86 -23.74 -15.60
C GLU A 25 2.33 -22.70 -16.60
N GLU A 26 1.01 -22.69 -16.82
CA GLU A 26 0.37 -21.75 -17.75
C GLU A 26 0.12 -20.37 -17.10
N ASP A 27 0.00 -20.32 -15.76
CA ASP A 27 -0.40 -19.10 -15.00
C ASP A 27 0.80 -18.28 -14.49
N LEU A 28 1.89 -18.21 -15.25
CA LEU A 28 3.05 -17.41 -14.88
C LEU A 28 2.79 -15.92 -15.17
N ALA A 29 2.50 -15.14 -14.13
CA ALA A 29 2.22 -13.72 -14.23
C ALA A 29 3.29 -12.88 -13.52
N PHE A 30 3.65 -11.76 -14.13
CA PHE A 30 4.61 -10.80 -13.58
C PHE A 30 3.96 -9.43 -13.46
N PHE A 31 4.02 -8.84 -12.25
CA PHE A 31 3.47 -7.51 -11.96
C PHE A 31 4.47 -6.67 -11.18
N ASP A 32 4.64 -5.43 -11.58
CA ASP A 32 5.25 -4.41 -10.74
C ASP A 32 4.17 -3.52 -10.14
N ALA A 33 3.86 -3.76 -8.87
CA ALA A 33 2.84 -3.01 -8.13
C ALA A 33 3.53 -2.03 -7.18
N ILE A 34 3.36 -0.74 -7.47
CA ILE A 34 4.03 0.33 -6.76
C ILE A 34 3.02 1.08 -5.89
N ALA A 35 3.31 1.19 -4.59
CA ALA A 35 2.60 2.06 -3.68
C ALA A 35 3.20 3.48 -3.67
N PRO A 36 2.41 4.52 -3.32
CA PRO A 36 2.92 5.88 -3.23
C PRO A 36 4.00 6.04 -2.17
N ILE A 37 4.93 6.96 -2.44
CA ILE A 37 5.99 7.37 -1.52
C ILE A 37 5.77 8.83 -1.17
N VAL A 38 5.76 9.13 0.13
CA VAL A 38 5.49 10.46 0.71
C VAL A 38 6.77 11.03 1.32
N HIS A 39 7.00 12.33 1.15
CA HIS A 39 8.04 13.07 1.86
C HIS A 39 7.70 13.18 3.35
N ARG A 40 8.61 12.78 4.23
CA ARG A 40 8.40 12.79 5.68
C ARG A 40 8.02 14.17 6.21
N GLU A 41 8.63 15.22 5.72
CA GLU A 41 8.41 16.60 6.16
C GLU A 41 6.99 17.13 5.87
N SER A 42 6.29 16.50 4.92
CA SER A 42 4.91 16.83 4.58
C SER A 42 3.86 16.06 5.40
N ILE A 43 4.31 15.16 6.30
CA ILE A 43 3.42 14.39 7.19
C ILE A 43 3.19 15.17 8.47
N ASP A 44 1.93 15.39 8.82
CA ASP A 44 1.54 16.05 10.08
C ASP A 44 1.74 15.09 11.26
N MET A 45 2.86 15.28 11.97
CA MET A 45 3.23 14.44 13.11
C MET A 45 2.47 14.78 14.40
N ASP A 46 1.63 15.82 14.42
CA ASP A 46 0.70 16.08 15.52
C ASP A 46 -0.51 15.15 15.46
N LYS A 47 -0.77 14.55 14.31
CA LYS A 47 -1.81 13.54 14.09
C LYS A 47 -1.24 12.13 13.97
N ALA A 48 -0.12 11.98 13.25
CA ALA A 48 0.55 10.71 13.05
C ALA A 48 1.59 10.43 14.14
N TRP A 49 1.95 9.15 14.33
CA TRP A 49 2.96 8.77 15.32
C TRP A 49 3.81 7.60 14.86
N PHE A 50 5.01 7.47 15.43
CA PHE A 50 5.91 6.33 15.20
C PHE A 50 5.57 5.16 16.13
N GLN A 51 5.32 3.99 15.56
CA GLN A 51 5.16 2.74 16.30
C GLN A 51 5.24 1.53 15.35
N SER A 52 5.93 0.49 15.76
CA SER A 52 5.79 -0.84 15.16
C SER A 52 4.65 -1.60 15.82
N ARG A 53 3.96 -2.42 15.05
CA ARG A 53 2.80 -3.18 15.53
C ARG A 53 3.18 -4.09 16.71
N TYR A 54 2.43 -3.99 17.82
CA TYR A 54 2.71 -4.68 19.11
C TYR A 54 4.07 -4.28 19.72
N ASP A 55 4.59 -3.11 19.39
CA ASP A 55 5.90 -2.62 19.83
C ASP A 55 7.06 -3.58 19.53
N LYS A 56 6.88 -4.43 18.50
CA LYS A 56 7.88 -5.40 18.08
C LYS A 56 9.11 -4.70 17.53
N VAL A 57 10.25 -5.06 18.07
CA VAL A 57 11.55 -4.65 17.54
C VAL A 57 11.97 -5.66 16.47
N GLY A 58 12.00 -5.21 15.21
CA GLY A 58 12.52 -5.99 14.09
C GLY A 58 14.06 -5.98 14.05
N PRO A 59 14.68 -6.80 13.20
CA PRO A 59 16.13 -6.78 12.98
C PRO A 59 16.59 -5.37 12.55
N GLY A 60 17.43 -4.73 13.37
CA GLY A 60 17.92 -3.37 13.12
C GLY A 60 16.92 -2.24 13.43
N GLY A 61 15.71 -2.57 13.89
CA GLY A 61 14.69 -1.60 14.28
C GLY A 61 14.70 -1.24 15.76
N ASN A 62 13.83 -0.32 16.15
CA ASN A 62 13.70 0.13 17.54
C ASN A 62 12.25 0.09 18.08
N GLY A 63 11.35 -0.61 17.39
CA GLY A 63 9.93 -0.64 17.72
C GLY A 63 9.14 0.57 17.22
N LYS A 64 9.77 1.48 16.47
CA LYS A 64 9.20 2.70 15.90
C LYS A 64 9.46 2.78 14.39
N ASP A 65 9.31 1.66 13.69
CA ASP A 65 9.74 1.53 12.30
C ASP A 65 8.70 2.04 11.29
N TYR A 66 7.48 2.37 11.76
CA TYR A 66 6.38 2.84 10.92
C TYR A 66 5.81 4.14 11.46
N ILE A 67 5.45 5.04 10.54
CA ILE A 67 4.54 6.16 10.85
C ILE A 67 3.11 5.64 10.68
N ASN A 68 2.24 5.97 11.62
CA ASN A 68 0.85 5.52 11.67
C ASN A 68 -0.09 6.73 11.60
N CYS A 69 -1.00 6.73 10.63
CA CYS A 69 -2.01 7.76 10.43
C CYS A 69 -3.37 7.19 10.86
N PRO A 70 -3.98 7.71 11.96
CA PRO A 70 -5.22 7.17 12.49
C PRO A 70 -6.42 7.67 11.72
N MET A 71 -7.47 6.85 11.67
CA MET A 71 -8.78 7.26 11.18
C MET A 71 -9.85 6.86 12.20
N ASP A 72 -10.81 7.74 12.42
CA ASP A 72 -12.07 7.36 13.02
C ASP A 72 -12.99 6.66 12.00
N ARG A 73 -14.19 6.26 12.42
CA ARG A 73 -15.12 5.54 11.56
C ARG A 73 -15.59 6.39 10.37
N GLN A 74 -15.95 7.65 10.61
CA GLN A 74 -16.46 8.52 9.56
C GLN A 74 -15.38 8.83 8.52
N GLN A 75 -14.15 9.13 8.97
CA GLN A 75 -13.00 9.36 8.10
C GLN A 75 -12.69 8.14 7.23
N TYR A 76 -12.79 6.95 7.80
CA TYR A 76 -12.59 5.70 7.06
C TYR A 76 -13.69 5.48 6.00
N GLU A 77 -14.97 5.65 6.37
CA GLU A 77 -16.10 5.49 5.44
C GLU A 77 -16.04 6.51 4.30
N ASP A 78 -15.66 7.75 4.59
CA ASP A 78 -15.46 8.79 3.58
C ASP A 78 -14.27 8.47 2.66
N PHE A 79 -13.17 7.95 3.22
CA PHE A 79 -12.01 7.49 2.44
C PHE A 79 -12.39 6.34 1.50
N ILE A 80 -13.12 5.31 1.98
CA ILE A 80 -13.58 4.19 1.14
C ILE A 80 -14.46 4.68 0.00
N ARG A 81 -15.36 5.62 0.27
CA ARG A 81 -16.21 6.22 -0.76
C ARG A 81 -15.37 6.95 -1.81
N ALA A 82 -14.48 7.85 -1.37
CA ALA A 82 -13.59 8.59 -2.27
C ALA A 82 -12.69 7.67 -3.13
N LEU A 83 -12.23 6.57 -2.54
CA LEU A 83 -11.42 5.55 -3.22
C LEU A 83 -12.22 4.81 -4.31
N ASN A 84 -13.46 4.42 -4.01
CA ASN A 84 -14.33 3.71 -4.95
C ASN A 84 -14.80 4.62 -6.10
N GLU A 85 -15.08 5.89 -5.82
CA GLU A 85 -15.49 6.90 -6.80
C GLU A 85 -14.34 7.47 -7.63
N GLY A 86 -13.10 7.30 -7.18
CA GLY A 86 -11.92 7.83 -7.85
C GLY A 86 -11.71 7.28 -9.26
N ASP A 87 -11.35 8.16 -10.18
CA ASP A 87 -11.01 7.80 -11.56
C ASP A 87 -9.82 6.84 -11.60
N LYS A 88 -10.04 5.70 -12.27
CA LYS A 88 -9.03 4.64 -12.43
C LYS A 88 -8.47 4.65 -13.86
N GLY A 89 -7.22 4.22 -14.01
CA GLY A 89 -6.64 3.93 -15.32
C GLY A 89 -7.33 2.71 -15.95
N ASP A 90 -7.34 2.67 -17.28
CA ASP A 90 -7.90 1.53 -18.01
C ASP A 90 -7.10 0.26 -17.69
N PHE A 91 -7.84 -0.85 -17.49
CA PHE A 91 -7.23 -2.16 -17.41
C PHE A 91 -6.73 -2.56 -18.80
N LYS A 92 -5.46 -2.88 -18.91
CA LYS A 92 -4.94 -3.54 -20.12
C LYS A 92 -5.63 -4.91 -20.27
N GLU A 93 -5.82 -5.37 -21.51
CA GLU A 93 -6.60 -6.58 -21.77
C GLU A 93 -6.08 -7.82 -21.03
N TRP A 94 -4.74 -7.94 -20.89
CA TRP A 94 -4.10 -9.02 -20.13
C TRP A 94 -4.34 -8.93 -18.62
N GLU A 95 -4.58 -7.74 -18.07
CA GLU A 95 -4.89 -7.54 -16.64
C GLU A 95 -6.28 -8.04 -16.28
N LYS A 96 -7.22 -8.07 -17.24
CA LYS A 96 -8.58 -8.58 -17.05
C LYS A 96 -8.62 -10.10 -16.89
N SER A 97 -7.66 -10.79 -17.48
CA SER A 97 -7.58 -12.26 -17.50
C SER A 97 -6.55 -12.84 -16.52
N THR A 98 -5.68 -12.01 -15.95
CA THR A 98 -4.60 -12.49 -15.08
C THR A 98 -5.02 -12.37 -13.62
N PRO A 99 -5.00 -13.47 -12.84
CA PRO A 99 -5.31 -13.42 -11.41
C PRO A 99 -4.25 -12.58 -10.69
N TYR A 100 -4.69 -11.53 -9.98
CA TYR A 100 -3.80 -10.77 -9.12
C TYR A 100 -3.26 -11.66 -8.00
N PHE A 101 -1.97 -11.60 -7.78
CA PHE A 101 -1.37 -12.16 -6.58
C PHE A 101 -1.94 -11.41 -5.36
N ASN A 102 -2.44 -12.14 -4.35
CA ASN A 102 -3.15 -11.54 -3.21
C ASN A 102 -2.36 -10.42 -2.48
N GLY A 103 -1.03 -10.48 -2.50
CA GLY A 103 -0.17 -9.46 -1.90
C GLY A 103 0.04 -8.19 -2.73
N CYS A 104 -0.39 -8.19 -4.01
CA CYS A 104 -0.20 -7.08 -4.95
C CYS A 104 -1.52 -6.50 -5.45
N LEU A 105 -2.65 -6.85 -4.82
CA LEU A 105 -3.96 -6.30 -5.17
C LEU A 105 -3.97 -4.78 -5.03
N PRO A 106 -4.50 -4.05 -6.03
CA PRO A 106 -4.79 -2.63 -5.88
C PRO A 106 -5.73 -2.38 -4.69
N ILE A 107 -5.49 -1.30 -3.96
CA ILE A 107 -6.26 -0.99 -2.76
C ILE A 107 -7.76 -0.80 -3.05
N GLU A 108 -8.10 -0.22 -4.20
CA GLU A 108 -9.49 -0.06 -4.65
C GLU A 108 -10.16 -1.42 -4.94
N VAL A 109 -9.43 -2.38 -5.51
CA VAL A 109 -9.95 -3.74 -5.75
C VAL A 109 -10.22 -4.47 -4.42
N MET A 110 -9.38 -4.22 -3.41
CA MET A 110 -9.65 -4.72 -2.06
C MET A 110 -10.87 -4.05 -1.44
N ALA A 111 -11.05 -2.74 -1.61
CA ALA A 111 -12.18 -1.99 -1.09
C ALA A 111 -13.52 -2.43 -1.72
N GLU A 112 -13.53 -2.77 -3.01
CA GLU A 112 -14.71 -3.27 -3.73
C GLU A 112 -15.23 -4.62 -3.17
N ARG A 113 -14.39 -5.40 -2.49
CA ARG A 113 -14.79 -6.67 -1.84
C ARG A 113 -15.69 -6.47 -0.62
N GLY A 114 -15.75 -5.24 -0.10
CA GLY A 114 -16.62 -4.87 1.01
C GLY A 114 -16.04 -3.72 1.84
N PRO A 115 -16.91 -2.93 2.49
CA PRO A 115 -16.51 -1.70 3.18
C PRO A 115 -15.51 -1.91 4.33
N GLU A 116 -15.51 -3.09 4.95
CA GLU A 116 -14.61 -3.41 6.07
C GLU A 116 -13.31 -4.11 5.63
N THR A 117 -13.15 -4.44 4.34
CA THR A 117 -12.03 -5.26 3.86
C THR A 117 -10.68 -4.63 4.19
N LEU A 118 -10.51 -3.33 3.94
CA LEU A 118 -9.24 -2.66 4.20
C LEU A 118 -8.91 -2.58 5.69
N ARG A 119 -9.93 -2.43 6.55
CA ARG A 119 -9.78 -2.39 8.00
C ARG A 119 -9.35 -3.74 8.58
N HIS A 120 -9.64 -4.84 7.92
CA HIS A 120 -9.16 -6.18 8.28
C HIS A 120 -7.89 -6.58 7.53
N GLY A 121 -7.46 -5.76 6.58
CA GLY A 121 -6.27 -5.92 5.74
C GLY A 121 -5.19 -4.86 6.03
N PRO A 122 -4.80 -4.06 5.02
CA PRO A 122 -3.68 -3.13 5.13
C PRO A 122 -3.91 -2.00 6.13
N MET A 123 -5.16 -1.63 6.41
CA MET A 123 -5.51 -0.55 7.35
C MET A 123 -5.92 -1.06 8.74
N LYS A 124 -5.52 -2.27 9.12
CA LYS A 124 -5.87 -2.89 10.39
C LYS A 124 -5.31 -2.10 11.58
N PRO A 125 -6.12 -1.71 12.59
CA PRO A 125 -5.65 -0.92 13.72
C PRO A 125 -5.03 -1.74 14.86
N MET A 126 -5.16 -3.06 14.85
CA MET A 126 -4.73 -3.93 15.96
C MET A 126 -3.22 -3.85 16.21
N GLY A 127 -2.84 -3.84 17.48
CA GLY A 127 -1.45 -3.77 17.93
C GLY A 127 -0.83 -2.38 17.79
N LEU A 128 -1.66 -1.34 17.60
CA LEU A 128 -1.25 0.06 17.53
C LEU A 128 -2.03 0.88 18.55
N THR A 129 -1.33 1.79 19.23
CA THR A 129 -1.90 2.72 20.21
C THR A 129 -1.50 4.13 19.83
N ASN A 130 -2.49 4.97 19.54
CA ASN A 130 -2.23 6.37 19.19
C ASN A 130 -1.59 7.10 20.39
N SER A 131 -0.34 7.53 20.24
CA SER A 131 0.39 8.23 21.31
C SER A 131 -0.22 9.58 21.68
N HIS A 132 -0.93 10.24 20.77
CA HIS A 132 -1.62 11.52 21.02
C HIS A 132 -2.94 11.34 21.77
N ASN A 133 -3.58 10.16 21.65
CA ASN A 133 -4.82 9.84 22.35
C ASN A 133 -4.90 8.33 22.69
N PRO A 134 -4.16 7.87 23.73
CA PRO A 134 -4.02 6.45 24.03
C PRO A 134 -5.32 5.75 24.47
N THR A 135 -6.30 6.52 24.91
CA THR A 135 -7.60 6.01 25.40
C THR A 135 -8.58 5.73 24.28
N VAL A 136 -8.39 6.32 23.10
CA VAL A 136 -9.26 6.16 21.94
C VAL A 136 -8.64 5.20 20.96
N LYS A 137 -9.34 4.10 20.67
CA LYS A 137 -8.93 3.15 19.63
C LYS A 137 -9.25 3.72 18.25
N SER A 138 -8.25 3.78 17.40
CA SER A 138 -8.45 4.11 15.99
C SER A 138 -9.35 3.07 15.33
N TYR A 139 -10.26 3.51 14.45
CA TYR A 139 -11.10 2.60 13.68
C TYR A 139 -10.29 1.90 12.58
N ALA A 140 -9.44 2.65 11.90
CA ALA A 140 -8.45 2.16 10.94
C ALA A 140 -7.13 2.92 11.09
N VAL A 141 -6.04 2.39 10.56
CA VAL A 141 -4.72 3.04 10.58
C VAL A 141 -4.02 2.79 9.25
N VAL A 142 -3.56 3.86 8.61
CA VAL A 142 -2.65 3.78 7.47
C VAL A 142 -1.22 3.75 7.99
N GLN A 143 -0.44 2.75 7.57
CA GLN A 143 0.97 2.63 7.93
C GLN A 143 1.88 3.08 6.80
N LEU A 144 2.88 3.85 7.15
CA LEU A 144 3.93 4.31 6.25
C LEU A 144 5.26 3.69 6.71
N ARG A 145 5.95 3.01 5.80
CA ARG A 145 7.25 2.37 6.06
C ARG A 145 8.37 3.21 5.48
N GLN A 146 9.45 3.38 6.22
CA GLN A 146 10.65 4.05 5.73
C GLN A 146 11.14 3.40 4.43
N ASP A 147 11.36 4.22 3.40
CA ASP A 147 11.72 3.78 2.05
C ASP A 147 13.21 3.99 1.73
N ASN A 148 13.86 4.96 2.39
CA ASN A 148 15.28 5.26 2.18
C ASN A 148 16.07 5.30 3.50
N ALA A 149 17.38 5.11 3.43
CA ALA A 149 18.27 5.10 4.61
C ALA A 149 18.27 6.42 5.39
N LEU A 150 18.01 7.55 4.73
CA LEU A 150 17.96 8.86 5.36
C LEU A 150 16.68 9.11 6.18
N GLY A 151 15.66 8.28 6.03
CA GLY A 151 14.37 8.46 6.72
C GLY A 151 13.59 9.69 6.25
N THR A 152 13.83 10.13 5.02
CA THR A 152 13.13 11.29 4.42
C THR A 152 11.94 10.89 3.54
N LEU A 153 11.86 9.60 3.16
CA LEU A 153 10.83 9.04 2.29
C LEU A 153 10.12 7.87 2.97
N PHE A 154 8.80 7.82 2.84
CA PHE A 154 7.97 6.79 3.45
C PHE A 154 6.98 6.21 2.44
N ASN A 155 6.96 4.90 2.31
CA ASN A 155 6.09 4.14 1.43
C ASN A 155 4.76 3.83 2.12
N MET A 156 3.64 4.07 1.45
CA MET A 156 2.29 3.73 1.95
C MET A 156 2.06 2.23 1.85
N VAL A 157 2.07 1.53 2.98
CA VAL A 157 2.02 0.06 3.02
C VAL A 157 0.68 -0.49 2.52
N GLY A 158 0.70 -1.27 1.45
CA GLY A 158 -0.49 -1.90 0.87
C GLY A 158 -1.36 -0.97 0.02
N PHE A 159 -0.83 0.18 -0.38
CA PHE A 159 -1.54 1.19 -1.17
C PHE A 159 -1.16 1.17 -2.66
N GLN A 160 -0.82 0.01 -3.21
CA GLN A 160 -0.74 -0.14 -4.66
C GLN A 160 -2.07 0.24 -5.27
N THR A 161 -2.07 1.00 -6.36
CA THR A 161 -3.31 1.58 -6.89
C THR A 161 -3.27 1.79 -8.39
N LYS A 162 -4.45 1.73 -9.02
CA LYS A 162 -4.71 2.15 -10.40
C LYS A 162 -5.42 3.50 -10.49
N LEU A 163 -5.65 4.18 -9.39
CA LEU A 163 -6.16 5.55 -9.43
C LEU A 163 -5.27 6.41 -10.32
N LYS A 164 -5.87 7.27 -11.13
CA LYS A 164 -5.13 8.30 -11.88
C LYS A 164 -4.37 9.21 -10.91
N TYR A 165 -3.27 9.78 -11.34
CA TYR A 165 -2.37 10.55 -10.47
C TYR A 165 -3.06 11.67 -9.69
N ALA A 166 -3.95 12.43 -10.33
CA ALA A 166 -4.71 13.49 -9.65
C ALA A 166 -5.65 12.91 -8.58
N GLU A 167 -6.25 11.77 -8.85
CA GLU A 167 -7.13 11.09 -7.91
C GLU A 167 -6.37 10.51 -6.72
N GLN A 168 -5.17 9.97 -6.93
CA GLN A 168 -4.32 9.53 -5.82
C GLN A 168 -4.05 10.67 -4.84
N VAL A 169 -3.67 11.84 -5.35
CA VAL A 169 -3.42 13.02 -4.51
C VAL A 169 -4.69 13.43 -3.76
N ARG A 170 -5.83 13.52 -4.46
CA ARG A 170 -7.12 13.89 -3.87
C ARG A 170 -7.56 12.92 -2.78
N VAL A 171 -7.53 11.62 -3.08
CA VAL A 171 -8.02 10.57 -2.18
C VAL A 171 -7.08 10.39 -0.99
N PHE A 172 -5.78 10.31 -1.20
CA PHE A 172 -4.85 10.03 -0.10
C PHE A 172 -4.65 11.23 0.83
N ARG A 173 -4.89 12.45 0.37
CA ARG A 173 -4.94 13.64 1.23
C ARG A 173 -6.18 13.74 2.11
N THR A 174 -7.16 12.84 2.00
CA THR A 174 -8.25 12.72 2.97
C THR A 174 -7.83 11.99 4.24
N ILE A 175 -6.67 11.31 4.23
CA ILE A 175 -6.15 10.56 5.37
C ILE A 175 -5.59 11.55 6.40
N PRO A 176 -6.04 11.50 7.69
CA PRO A 176 -5.48 12.34 8.75
C PRO A 176 -3.97 12.20 8.89
N GLY A 177 -3.27 13.32 8.88
CA GLY A 177 -1.82 13.37 8.86
C GLY A 177 -1.20 13.45 7.46
N LEU A 178 -1.99 13.25 6.40
CA LEU A 178 -1.55 13.34 5.00
C LEU A 178 -2.24 14.46 4.21
N GLU A 179 -2.95 15.38 4.86
CA GLU A 179 -3.73 16.43 4.19
C GLU A 179 -2.85 17.33 3.30
N ASN A 180 -1.61 17.54 3.71
CA ASN A 180 -0.63 18.32 2.96
C ASN A 180 0.49 17.44 2.37
N ALA A 181 0.26 16.13 2.24
CA ALA A 181 1.29 15.20 1.80
C ALA A 181 1.85 15.56 0.42
N GLU A 182 3.17 15.60 0.34
CA GLU A 182 3.93 15.71 -0.90
C GLU A 182 4.41 14.32 -1.32
N PHE A 183 4.02 13.91 -2.52
CA PHE A 183 4.34 12.59 -3.03
C PHE A 183 5.64 12.66 -3.85
N ALA A 184 6.70 12.01 -3.36
CA ALA A 184 7.93 11.81 -4.12
C ALA A 184 7.71 10.89 -5.33
N ARG A 185 6.73 9.96 -5.20
CA ARG A 185 6.29 9.05 -6.25
C ARG A 185 4.83 8.69 -6.01
N LEU A 186 4.05 8.65 -7.07
CA LEU A 186 2.70 8.11 -7.04
C LEU A 186 2.69 6.61 -7.36
N GLY A 187 1.64 5.93 -6.93
CA GLY A 187 1.46 4.51 -7.16
C GLY A 187 1.13 4.17 -8.61
N GLY A 188 1.31 2.92 -8.98
CA GLY A 188 0.99 2.40 -10.30
C GLY A 188 1.09 0.89 -10.36
N LEU A 189 0.57 0.33 -11.45
CA LEU A 189 0.72 -1.07 -11.84
C LEU A 189 1.31 -1.10 -13.25
N HIS A 190 2.37 -1.86 -13.43
CA HIS A 190 3.06 -2.02 -14.71
C HIS A 190 3.23 -3.48 -15.10
#